data_9329737480f24a422b9daebf1da78b32
#
_entry.id   9329737480f24a422b9daebf1da78b32
#
_cell.length_a   1.000
_cell.length_b   1.000
_cell.length_c   1.000
_cell.angle_alpha   90.00
_cell.angle_beta   90.00
_cell.angle_gamma   90.00
#
_symmetry.space_group_name_H-M   'P 1'
#
loop_
_entity.id
_entity.type
_entity.pdbx_description
1 polymer ?
#
loop_
_entity_poly.entity_id
_entity_poly.type
_entity_poly.pdbx_seq_one_letter_code
_entity_poly.pdbx_strand_id
1 'polypeptide(L)'
;HSFPTRRSSDLIGIDTWGCDFVCTGKDGNILRNPLAYRDPHTMNTMDEYFAEQMSKKDVYGITGIQLMNFNSIFQLYAMKKANNDALANADKIMFIPDALSYMLTGKAICEYTVCSTSQLLNPKEGDISKELLDTLGLKRDQFGEMTAPGTIIGNLSDEVKNITGL
;
A
#
# COMPACT_ATOMS: atom_id res chain seq x y z
N HIS A 1 -35.55 -8.70 -30.35
CA HIS A 1 -34.24 -8.06 -30.14
C HIS A 1 -33.58 -8.72 -28.92
N SER A 2 -32.67 -9.68 -29.17
CA SER A 2 -31.81 -10.22 -28.14
C SER A 2 -30.85 -9.11 -27.70
N PHE A 3 -30.90 -8.70 -26.43
CA PHE A 3 -29.83 -7.89 -25.86
C PHE A 3 -28.51 -8.65 -26.03
N PRO A 4 -27.42 -8.00 -26.44
CA PRO A 4 -26.15 -8.68 -26.51
C PRO A 4 -25.86 -9.27 -25.13
N THR A 5 -25.63 -10.57 -25.10
CA THR A 5 -25.11 -11.27 -23.94
C THR A 5 -23.94 -10.46 -23.39
N ARG A 6 -23.95 -10.16 -22.08
CA ARG A 6 -22.83 -9.53 -21.40
C ARG A 6 -21.57 -10.30 -21.83
N ARG A 7 -20.67 -9.62 -22.54
CA ARG A 7 -19.34 -10.18 -22.78
C ARG A 7 -18.71 -10.27 -21.40
N SER A 8 -18.40 -11.47 -20.94
CA SER A 8 -17.55 -11.66 -19.78
C SER A 8 -16.21 -10.99 -20.11
N SER A 9 -15.70 -10.16 -19.22
CA SER A 9 -14.36 -9.60 -19.35
C SER A 9 -13.36 -10.69 -19.01
N ASP A 10 -12.40 -10.93 -19.88
CA ASP A 10 -11.36 -11.95 -19.68
C ASP A 10 -10.27 -11.47 -18.73
N LEU A 11 -10.20 -10.15 -18.51
CA LEU A 11 -9.18 -9.50 -17.69
C LEU A 11 -9.77 -8.27 -16.96
N ILE A 12 -9.37 -8.12 -15.69
CA ILE A 12 -9.61 -6.94 -14.87
C ILE A 12 -8.25 -6.32 -14.55
N GLY A 13 -8.07 -5.05 -14.88
CA GLY A 13 -6.94 -4.23 -14.45
C GLY A 13 -7.38 -3.19 -13.44
N ILE A 14 -6.53 -2.86 -12.46
CA ILE A 14 -6.78 -1.86 -11.43
C ILE A 14 -5.73 -0.77 -11.54
N ASP A 15 -6.19 0.47 -11.60
CA ASP A 15 -5.38 1.67 -11.51
C ASP A 15 -6.05 2.65 -10.54
N THR A 16 -5.23 3.28 -9.68
CA THR A 16 -5.70 4.24 -8.68
C THR A 16 -4.67 5.37 -8.50
N TRP A 17 -4.66 5.98 -7.32
CA TRP A 17 -3.67 6.95 -6.89
C TRP A 17 -2.67 6.33 -5.91
N GLY A 18 -1.50 6.95 -5.73
CA GLY A 18 -0.45 6.52 -4.82
C GLY A 18 -0.63 7.01 -3.37
N CYS A 19 0.33 6.67 -2.55
CA CYS A 19 0.55 7.09 -1.15
C CYS A 19 -0.44 6.52 -0.11
N ASP A 20 -1.72 6.34 -0.44
CA ASP A 20 -2.71 5.87 0.51
C ASP A 20 -2.68 4.34 0.64
N PHE A 21 -3.02 3.86 1.82
CA PHE A 21 -2.98 2.44 2.15
C PHE A 21 -4.05 2.05 3.15
N VAL A 22 -4.31 0.76 3.25
CA VAL A 22 -5.12 0.14 4.28
C VAL A 22 -4.28 -0.77 5.16
N CYS A 23 -4.69 -0.94 6.42
CA CYS A 23 -4.20 -1.98 7.32
C CYS A 23 -5.27 -3.07 7.44
N THR A 24 -4.88 -4.33 7.27
CA THR A 24 -5.78 -5.47 7.45
C THR A 24 -5.33 -6.36 8.60
N GLY A 25 -6.27 -6.95 9.28
CA GLY A 25 -6.02 -7.96 10.30
C GLY A 25 -5.70 -9.33 9.69
N LYS A 26 -5.37 -10.30 10.54
CA LYS A 26 -5.11 -11.70 10.14
C LYS A 26 -6.30 -12.38 9.47
N ASP A 27 -7.50 -11.89 9.73
CA ASP A 27 -8.74 -12.34 9.10
C ASP A 27 -8.99 -11.69 7.71
N GLY A 28 -8.08 -10.83 7.27
CA GLY A 28 -8.17 -10.10 6.01
C GLY A 28 -9.09 -8.87 6.03
N ASN A 29 -9.75 -8.60 7.15
CA ASN A 29 -10.64 -7.46 7.29
C ASN A 29 -9.86 -6.14 7.43
N ILE A 30 -10.38 -5.07 6.83
CA ILE A 30 -9.83 -3.71 6.98
C ILE A 30 -10.05 -3.25 8.43
N LEU A 31 -8.96 -2.88 9.11
CA LEU A 31 -9.00 -2.48 10.52
C LEU A 31 -9.50 -1.04 10.72
N ARG A 32 -9.37 -0.19 9.71
CA ARG A 32 -9.91 1.17 9.67
C ARG A 32 -10.00 1.68 8.24
N ASN A 33 -10.87 2.63 8.00
CA ASN A 33 -10.88 3.34 6.72
C ASN A 33 -9.55 4.05 6.48
N PRO A 34 -9.00 4.02 5.24
CA PRO A 34 -7.81 4.77 4.89
C PRO A 34 -8.05 6.27 5.05
N LEU A 35 -7.00 7.01 5.41
CA LEU A 35 -7.01 8.47 5.31
C LEU A 35 -6.54 8.87 3.92
N ALA A 36 -7.16 9.89 3.36
CA ALA A 36 -6.69 10.45 2.10
C ALA A 36 -5.35 11.19 2.31
N TYR A 37 -4.45 11.09 1.36
CA TYR A 37 -3.16 11.78 1.40
C TYR A 37 -3.28 13.32 1.53
N ARG A 38 -4.46 13.86 1.19
CA ARG A 38 -4.78 15.30 1.35
C ARG A 38 -5.29 15.67 2.75
N ASP A 39 -5.50 14.66 3.61
CA ASP A 39 -5.87 14.93 5.01
C ASP A 39 -4.69 15.62 5.73
N PRO A 40 -4.95 16.63 6.57
CA PRO A 40 -3.90 17.40 7.23
C PRO A 40 -3.13 16.63 8.32
N HIS A 41 -3.44 15.38 8.58
CA HIS A 41 -2.82 14.58 9.67
C HIS A 41 -1.29 14.44 9.57
N THR A 42 -0.70 14.71 8.40
CA THR A 42 0.75 14.64 8.19
C THR A 42 1.45 16.00 8.08
N MET A 43 0.78 17.11 8.36
CA MET A 43 1.32 18.46 8.09
C MET A 43 2.70 18.72 8.73
N ASN A 44 2.93 18.27 9.95
CA ASN A 44 4.20 18.44 10.66
C ASN A 44 5.05 17.15 10.69
N THR A 45 4.48 16.03 10.29
CA THR A 45 5.06 14.70 10.47
C THR A 45 6.37 14.52 9.72
N MET A 46 6.49 15.13 8.55
CA MET A 46 7.72 15.04 7.75
C MET A 46 8.93 15.67 8.47
N ASP A 47 8.76 16.85 9.04
CA ASP A 47 9.84 17.53 9.75
C ASP A 47 10.18 16.81 11.07
N GLU A 48 9.17 16.29 11.77
CA GLU A 48 9.35 15.46 12.96
C GLU A 48 10.13 14.17 12.62
N TYR A 49 9.76 13.48 11.54
CA TYR A 49 10.43 12.27 11.08
C TYR A 49 11.92 12.54 10.83
N PHE A 50 12.24 13.62 10.12
CA PHE A 50 13.62 13.96 9.82
C PHE A 50 14.44 14.43 11.03
N ALA A 51 13.79 14.96 12.04
CA ALA A 51 14.45 15.31 13.29
C ALA A 51 14.72 14.09 14.20
N GLU A 52 13.82 13.09 14.18
CA GLU A 52 13.82 12.01 15.15
C GLU A 52 14.35 10.67 14.61
N GLN A 53 14.26 10.42 13.30
CA GLN A 53 14.50 9.10 12.71
C GLN A 53 15.69 9.08 11.73
N MET A 54 15.55 9.69 10.58
CA MET A 54 16.54 9.61 9.50
C MET A 54 16.62 10.94 8.75
N SER A 55 17.82 11.35 8.31
CA SER A 55 18.00 12.61 7.60
C SER A 55 17.30 12.64 6.22
N LYS A 56 16.92 13.83 5.76
CA LYS A 56 16.36 14.06 4.41
C LYS A 56 17.30 13.49 3.31
N LYS A 57 18.61 13.65 3.49
CA LYS A 57 19.63 13.19 2.55
C LYS A 57 19.64 11.67 2.43
N ASP A 58 19.56 10.98 3.56
CA ASP A 58 19.62 9.52 3.59
C ASP A 58 18.35 8.91 3.02
N VAL A 59 17.18 9.42 3.43
CA VAL A 59 15.89 8.97 2.85
C VAL A 59 15.87 9.18 1.33
N TYR A 60 16.27 10.34 0.85
CA TYR A 60 16.36 10.61 -0.58
C TYR A 60 17.41 9.71 -1.26
N GLY A 61 18.55 9.47 -0.62
CA GLY A 61 19.62 8.60 -1.13
C GLY A 61 19.19 7.14 -1.33
N ILE A 62 18.26 6.66 -0.49
CA ILE A 62 17.67 5.33 -0.59
C ILE A 62 16.60 5.30 -1.70
N THR A 63 15.67 6.25 -1.69
CA THR A 63 14.42 6.15 -2.48
C THR A 63 14.46 6.88 -3.82
N GLY A 64 15.26 7.95 -3.93
CA GLY A 64 15.40 8.76 -5.14
C GLY A 64 14.18 9.57 -5.55
N ILE A 65 13.11 9.60 -4.73
CA ILE A 65 11.88 10.33 -5.05
C ILE A 65 11.74 11.62 -4.24
N GLN A 66 10.91 12.53 -4.74
CA GLN A 66 10.62 13.81 -4.08
C GLN A 66 10.02 13.58 -2.69
N LEU A 67 10.54 14.31 -1.70
CA LEU A 67 10.02 14.32 -0.33
C LEU A 67 8.75 15.17 -0.26
N MET A 68 7.62 14.52 -0.03
CA MET A 68 6.31 15.16 0.13
C MET A 68 5.70 14.70 1.45
N ASN A 69 5.12 15.63 2.21
CA ASN A 69 4.56 15.34 3.53
C ASN A 69 3.48 14.25 3.54
N PHE A 70 2.87 13.98 2.40
CA PHE A 70 1.82 12.97 2.24
C PHE A 70 2.34 11.59 1.79
N ASN A 71 3.64 11.41 1.53
CA ASN A 71 4.17 10.08 1.20
C ASN A 71 3.88 9.09 2.33
N SER A 72 3.66 7.84 1.99
CA SER A 72 3.17 6.81 2.93
C SER A 72 4.04 6.66 4.17
N ILE A 73 5.37 6.84 4.07
CA ILE A 73 6.28 6.78 5.20
C ILE A 73 5.87 7.77 6.32
N PHE A 74 5.46 8.99 5.94
CA PHE A 74 5.06 10.00 6.94
C PHE A 74 3.67 9.72 7.51
N GLN A 75 2.76 9.16 6.71
CA GLN A 75 1.46 8.70 7.19
C GLN A 75 1.63 7.55 8.20
N LEU A 76 2.47 6.56 7.90
CA LEU A 76 2.80 5.45 8.81
C LEU A 76 3.48 5.95 10.08
N TYR A 77 4.37 6.93 9.95
CA TYR A 77 5.03 7.53 11.11
C TYR A 77 4.05 8.30 12.00
N ALA A 78 3.12 9.06 11.42
CA ALA A 78 2.04 9.70 12.18
C ALA A 78 1.20 8.67 12.94
N MET A 79 0.83 7.57 12.30
CA MET A 79 0.10 6.46 12.93
C MET A 79 0.92 5.84 14.08
N LYS A 80 2.22 5.61 13.88
CA LYS A 80 3.12 5.10 14.92
C LYS A 80 3.16 6.04 16.14
N LYS A 81 3.36 7.34 15.92
CA LYS A 81 3.39 8.35 17.01
C LYS A 81 2.06 8.43 17.77
N ALA A 82 0.95 8.24 17.08
CA ALA A 82 -0.38 8.21 17.68
C ALA A 82 -0.73 6.89 18.38
N ASN A 83 0.17 5.90 18.41
CA ASN A 83 -0.09 4.53 18.89
C ASN A 83 -1.37 3.95 18.25
N ASN A 84 -1.51 4.08 16.95
CA ASN A 84 -2.73 3.72 16.24
C ASN A 84 -2.97 2.21 16.24
N ASP A 85 -4.11 1.78 16.76
CA ASP A 85 -4.47 0.36 16.90
C ASP A 85 -4.49 -0.39 15.58
N ALA A 86 -4.91 0.24 14.47
CA ALA A 86 -4.94 -0.42 13.17
C ALA A 86 -3.52 -0.72 12.67
N LEU A 87 -2.55 0.16 12.90
CA LEU A 87 -1.15 -0.10 12.56
C LEU A 87 -0.54 -1.17 13.48
N ALA A 88 -0.82 -1.08 14.78
CA ALA A 88 -0.29 -2.02 15.78
C ALA A 88 -0.77 -3.47 15.56
N ASN A 89 -1.98 -3.64 15.03
CA ASN A 89 -2.59 -4.95 14.76
C ASN A 89 -2.56 -5.34 13.28
N ALA A 90 -1.86 -4.58 12.43
CA ALA A 90 -1.79 -4.87 11.00
C ALA A 90 -1.04 -6.17 10.72
N ASP A 91 -1.72 -7.14 10.11
CA ASP A 91 -1.08 -8.29 9.48
C ASP A 91 -0.52 -7.90 8.11
N LYS A 92 -1.31 -7.14 7.33
CA LYS A 92 -0.86 -6.57 6.06
C LYS A 92 -1.14 -5.07 5.99
N ILE A 93 -0.23 -4.38 5.29
CA ILE A 93 -0.34 -3.00 4.87
C ILE A 93 -0.33 -3.02 3.34
N MET A 94 -1.41 -2.61 2.72
CA MET A 94 -1.58 -2.67 1.27
C MET A 94 -1.93 -1.29 0.72
N PHE A 95 -1.25 -0.86 -0.34
CA PHE A 95 -1.65 0.33 -1.08
C PHE A 95 -3.03 0.15 -1.71
N ILE A 96 -3.70 1.24 -2.03
CA ILE A 96 -5.10 1.17 -2.49
C ILE A 96 -5.32 0.21 -3.66
N PRO A 97 -4.52 0.22 -4.75
CA PRO A 97 -4.74 -0.73 -5.85
C PRO A 97 -4.45 -2.18 -5.45
N ASP A 98 -3.48 -2.39 -4.54
CA ASP A 98 -3.16 -3.71 -4.00
C ASP A 98 -4.30 -4.25 -3.12
N ALA A 99 -4.89 -3.37 -2.30
CA ALA A 99 -6.04 -3.71 -1.47
C ALA A 99 -7.26 -4.08 -2.31
N LEU A 100 -7.54 -3.35 -3.40
CA LEU A 100 -8.61 -3.69 -4.34
C LEU A 100 -8.34 -5.02 -5.03
N SER A 101 -7.09 -5.27 -5.44
CA SER A 101 -6.67 -6.56 -6.00
C SER A 101 -6.83 -7.69 -4.99
N TYR A 102 -6.48 -7.44 -3.73
CA TYR A 102 -6.67 -8.40 -2.64
C TYR A 102 -8.14 -8.75 -2.42
N MET A 103 -9.03 -7.76 -2.41
CA MET A 103 -10.48 -7.98 -2.27
C MET A 103 -11.05 -8.84 -3.41
N LEU A 104 -10.48 -8.74 -4.61
CA LEU A 104 -10.92 -9.52 -5.75
C LEU A 104 -10.33 -10.94 -5.79
N THR A 105 -9.10 -11.12 -5.32
CA THR A 105 -8.33 -12.35 -5.54
C THR A 105 -7.95 -13.10 -4.27
N GLY A 106 -7.99 -12.42 -3.12
CA GLY A 106 -7.46 -12.93 -1.85
C GLY A 106 -5.93 -12.95 -1.75
N LYS A 107 -5.20 -12.37 -2.74
CA LYS A 107 -3.74 -12.37 -2.76
C LYS A 107 -3.19 -10.99 -2.39
N ALA A 108 -2.42 -10.94 -1.30
CA ALA A 108 -1.71 -9.73 -0.90
C ALA A 108 -0.42 -9.58 -1.72
N ILE A 109 -0.34 -8.53 -2.50
CA ILE A 109 0.83 -8.12 -3.27
C ILE A 109 1.27 -6.71 -2.86
N CYS A 110 2.44 -6.29 -3.33
CA CYS A 110 2.93 -4.92 -3.30
C CYS A 110 3.36 -4.57 -4.73
N GLU A 111 2.54 -3.85 -5.47
CA GLU A 111 2.85 -3.50 -6.84
C GLU A 111 3.94 -2.43 -6.85
N TYR A 112 4.97 -2.65 -7.69
CA TYR A 112 6.21 -1.87 -7.70
C TYR A 112 5.99 -0.37 -7.94
N THR A 113 5.13 -0.01 -8.90
CA THR A 113 4.96 1.39 -9.30
C THR A 113 4.18 2.19 -8.26
N VAL A 114 3.16 1.61 -7.62
CA VAL A 114 2.47 2.27 -6.51
C VAL A 114 3.37 2.34 -5.27
N CYS A 115 4.14 1.29 -4.99
CA CYS A 115 5.11 1.28 -3.90
C CYS A 115 6.16 2.39 -4.07
N SER A 116 6.55 2.75 -5.29
CA SER A 116 7.50 3.82 -5.55
C SER A 116 7.02 5.19 -5.04
N THR A 117 5.72 5.40 -4.87
CA THR A 117 5.15 6.65 -4.34
C THR A 117 5.23 6.76 -2.82
N SER A 118 5.55 5.68 -2.15
CA SER A 118 5.44 5.56 -0.69
C SER A 118 6.58 6.19 0.10
N GLN A 119 7.72 6.49 -0.53
CA GLN A 119 9.00 6.80 0.13
C GLN A 119 9.54 5.61 0.95
N LEU A 120 9.21 4.38 0.59
CA LEU A 120 9.70 3.15 1.22
C LEU A 120 10.53 2.29 0.27
N LEU A 121 10.30 2.40 -1.04
CA LEU A 121 10.98 1.60 -2.05
C LEU A 121 12.46 1.99 -2.18
N ASN A 122 13.34 0.99 -2.14
CA ASN A 122 14.72 1.12 -2.61
C ASN A 122 14.82 0.60 -4.05
N PRO A 123 14.91 1.48 -5.07
CA PRO A 123 14.91 1.03 -6.46
C PRO A 123 16.17 0.26 -6.87
N LYS A 124 17.27 0.37 -6.10
CA LYS A 124 18.50 -0.40 -6.34
C LYS A 124 18.36 -1.86 -5.93
N GLU A 125 17.59 -2.10 -4.88
CA GLU A 125 17.29 -3.45 -4.39
C GLU A 125 16.03 -4.03 -5.05
N GLY A 126 15.18 -3.17 -5.64
CA GLY A 126 13.91 -3.56 -6.21
C GLY A 126 12.87 -3.97 -5.18
N ASP A 127 13.04 -3.54 -3.92
CA ASP A 127 12.16 -3.89 -2.80
C ASP A 127 12.06 -2.75 -1.79
N ILE A 128 11.17 -2.91 -0.81
CA ILE A 128 11.01 -1.99 0.31
C ILE A 128 12.29 -2.00 1.17
N SER A 129 12.82 -0.80 1.45
CA SER A 129 14.03 -0.65 2.26
C SER A 129 13.80 -1.10 3.71
N LYS A 130 14.64 -2.05 4.14
CA LYS A 130 14.66 -2.48 5.53
C LYS A 130 14.98 -1.33 6.48
N GLU A 131 15.94 -0.47 6.11
CA GLU A 131 16.34 0.67 6.95
C GLU A 131 15.16 1.62 7.22
N LEU A 132 14.34 1.89 6.20
CA LEU A 132 13.15 2.73 6.34
C LEU A 132 12.06 2.05 7.16
N LEU A 133 11.85 0.75 7.00
CA LEU A 133 10.92 -0.01 7.83
C LEU A 133 11.34 -0.03 9.31
N ASP A 134 12.63 -0.18 9.58
CA ASP A 134 13.17 -0.16 10.95
C ASP A 134 12.84 1.16 11.66
N THR A 135 12.87 2.32 10.97
CA THR A 135 12.47 3.61 11.56
C THR A 135 10.99 3.65 11.97
N LEU A 136 10.17 2.89 11.29
CA LEU A 136 8.74 2.79 11.57
C LEU A 136 8.42 1.68 12.58
N GLY A 137 9.35 0.77 12.85
CA GLY A 137 9.12 -0.45 13.63
C GLY A 137 8.27 -1.48 12.89
N LEU A 138 8.26 -1.43 11.56
CA LEU A 138 7.51 -2.32 10.69
C LEU A 138 8.40 -3.43 10.12
N LYS A 139 7.77 -4.50 9.65
CA LYS A 139 8.44 -5.64 9.04
C LYS A 139 8.09 -5.75 7.57
N ARG A 140 9.02 -6.31 6.78
CA ARG A 140 8.82 -6.52 5.34
C ARG A 140 7.63 -7.43 5.03
N ASP A 141 7.37 -8.42 5.87
CA ASP A 141 6.28 -9.40 5.71
C ASP A 141 4.89 -8.82 5.96
N GLN A 142 4.78 -7.62 6.54
CA GLN A 142 3.53 -6.86 6.61
C GLN A 142 3.11 -6.28 5.25
N PHE A 143 4.01 -6.22 4.29
CA PHE A 143 3.71 -5.86 2.90
C PHE A 143 3.65 -7.13 2.05
N GLY A 144 2.84 -7.12 1.01
CA GLY A 144 2.74 -8.24 0.09
C GLY A 144 4.02 -8.49 -0.71
N GLU A 145 4.02 -9.54 -1.51
CA GLU A 145 5.13 -9.85 -2.43
C GLU A 145 5.30 -8.73 -3.46
N MET A 146 6.56 -8.29 -3.66
CA MET A 146 6.87 -7.28 -4.66
C MET A 146 6.53 -7.80 -6.06
N THR A 147 5.65 -7.09 -6.74
CA THR A 147 5.06 -7.53 -8.01
C THR A 147 5.28 -6.47 -9.09
N ALA A 148 5.80 -6.89 -10.24
CA ALA A 148 6.01 -5.99 -11.37
C ALA A 148 4.67 -5.60 -12.03
N PRO A 149 4.55 -4.39 -12.61
CA PRO A 149 3.37 -3.98 -13.37
C PRO A 149 3.08 -4.96 -14.53
N GLY A 150 1.81 -5.16 -14.84
CA GLY A 150 1.38 -6.07 -15.91
C GLY A 150 1.43 -7.56 -15.54
N THR A 151 1.74 -7.90 -14.30
CA THR A 151 1.73 -9.28 -13.81
C THR A 151 0.30 -9.75 -13.55
N ILE A 152 -0.02 -10.99 -13.98
CA ILE A 152 -1.29 -11.63 -13.62
C ILE A 152 -1.22 -12.05 -12.15
N ILE A 153 -2.00 -11.37 -11.30
CA ILE A 153 -2.04 -11.62 -9.86
C ILE A 153 -2.74 -12.94 -9.55
N GLY A 154 -3.82 -13.22 -10.24
CA GLY A 154 -4.60 -14.45 -10.06
C GLY A 154 -5.99 -14.37 -10.68
N ASN A 155 -6.80 -15.36 -10.38
CA ASN A 155 -8.22 -15.37 -10.71
C ASN A 155 -9.03 -14.69 -9.60
N LEU A 156 -10.24 -14.27 -9.92
CA LEU A 156 -11.21 -13.84 -8.92
C LEU A 156 -11.44 -14.95 -7.88
N SER A 157 -11.63 -14.58 -6.63
CA SER A 157 -12.02 -15.53 -5.59
C SER A 157 -13.39 -16.15 -5.92
N ASP A 158 -13.66 -17.34 -5.36
CA ASP A 158 -14.95 -18.01 -5.60
C ASP A 158 -16.13 -17.19 -5.06
N GLU A 159 -15.92 -16.44 -3.99
CA GLU A 159 -16.92 -15.52 -3.46
C GLU A 159 -17.25 -14.42 -4.48
N VAL A 160 -16.24 -13.77 -5.03
CA VAL A 160 -16.42 -12.70 -6.03
C VAL A 160 -17.07 -13.25 -7.30
N LYS A 161 -16.65 -14.44 -7.77
CA LYS A 161 -17.29 -15.11 -8.92
C LYS A 161 -18.79 -15.37 -8.67
N ASN A 162 -19.12 -15.88 -7.49
CA ASN A 162 -20.52 -16.19 -7.13
C ASN A 162 -21.39 -14.93 -7.06
N ILE A 163 -20.84 -13.81 -6.58
CA ILE A 163 -21.57 -12.54 -6.46
C ILE A 163 -21.73 -11.87 -7.83
N THR A 164 -20.70 -11.91 -8.66
CA THR A 164 -20.64 -11.15 -9.93
C THR A 164 -21.11 -11.94 -11.14
N GLY A 165 -21.02 -13.26 -11.08
CA GLY A 165 -21.31 -14.15 -12.21
C GLY A 165 -20.19 -14.15 -13.29
N LEU A 166 -18.96 -13.75 -12.91
CA LEU A 166 -17.77 -13.72 -13.77
C LEU A 166 -16.94 -14.99 -13.64
#